data_434ac6ca7bb26b1281c263a5526b2319
#
_entry.id   434ac6ca7bb26b1281c263a5526b2319
#
_cell.length_a   1.000
_cell.length_b   1.000
_cell.length_c   1.000
_cell.angle_alpha   90.00
_cell.angle_beta   90.00
_cell.angle_gamma   90.00
#
_symmetry.space_group_name_H-M   'P 1'
#
loop_
_entity.id
_entity.type
_entity.pdbx_description
1 polymer ?
#
loop_
_entity_poly.entity_id
_entity_poly.type
_entity_poly.pdbx_seq_one_letter_code
_entity_poly.pdbx_strand_id
1 'polypeptide(L)'
;LGIHAGAARQAGAVAQQILQLAERAGMDIRSGALPDAEERICRCLLVAFSDHLALRNDRGTRRCKMVHDRSGELRRESLVESELFVAAEIEERELRGDVSVLLGLATKVEVKWLEETYPDDFSEQTEMSYDSTARRVVCLSERRFRDLVLQSKDQGEQDFEQAASLLAAEVMAGRLNLKKWDASVDNWIARVNFVANHCPETEILPIGKEARQLLIEQICYGAISYKEIKDRPVLKTIKNWISPEQVYYIDTYAPAEMELPRWHRPAKIRYEADGRAIITSKLQNFYDVPGAVLKVANGQVALLVELLAPNQRPVHLTDDLDAFWDGAYAHVRKELAGRYPKHEWR
;
A
#
# COMPACT_ATOMS: atom_id res chain seq x y z
N LEU A 1 7.29 -43.65 -32.78
CA LEU A 1 8.13 -42.44 -32.90
C LEU A 1 7.76 -41.76 -34.20
N GLY A 2 6.95 -40.70 -34.17
CA GLY A 2 6.45 -39.97 -35.33
C GLY A 2 7.50 -38.98 -35.89
N ILE A 3 8.61 -39.46 -36.42
CA ILE A 3 9.59 -38.60 -37.08
C ILE A 3 9.09 -38.27 -38.50
N HIS A 4 8.90 -36.97 -38.78
CA HIS A 4 8.50 -36.52 -40.10
C HIS A 4 9.68 -36.72 -41.09
N ALA A 5 9.49 -37.57 -42.10
CA ALA A 5 10.56 -37.98 -43.01
C ALA A 5 11.22 -36.82 -43.80
N GLY A 6 10.48 -35.76 -44.10
CA GLY A 6 11.00 -34.53 -44.69
C GLY A 6 11.93 -33.76 -43.78
N ALA A 7 11.52 -33.59 -42.52
CA ALA A 7 12.33 -32.91 -41.50
C ALA A 7 13.63 -33.70 -41.20
N ALA A 8 13.57 -35.04 -41.14
CA ALA A 8 14.74 -35.87 -40.91
C ALA A 8 15.76 -35.73 -42.06
N ARG A 9 15.30 -35.70 -43.33
CA ARG A 9 16.17 -35.48 -44.50
C ARG A 9 16.80 -34.09 -44.48
N GLN A 10 16.05 -33.07 -44.14
CA GLN A 10 16.56 -31.69 -44.06
C GLN A 10 17.59 -31.56 -42.95
N ALA A 11 17.33 -32.11 -41.76
CA ALA A 11 18.27 -32.14 -40.65
C ALA A 11 19.59 -32.87 -41.04
N GLY A 12 19.48 -34.00 -41.72
CA GLY A 12 20.64 -34.73 -42.21
C GLY A 12 21.49 -33.94 -43.22
N ALA A 13 20.85 -33.22 -44.15
CA ALA A 13 21.53 -32.36 -45.09
C ALA A 13 22.28 -31.19 -44.41
N VAL A 14 21.62 -30.53 -43.43
CA VAL A 14 22.24 -29.46 -42.64
C VAL A 14 23.40 -29.99 -41.79
N ALA A 15 23.26 -31.16 -41.18
CA ALA A 15 24.36 -31.80 -40.43
C ALA A 15 25.58 -32.06 -41.32
N GLN A 16 25.40 -32.55 -42.55
CA GLN A 16 26.50 -32.74 -43.47
C GLN A 16 27.18 -31.41 -43.89
N GLN A 17 26.40 -30.34 -44.09
CA GLN A 17 26.96 -29.02 -44.37
C GLN A 17 27.82 -28.49 -43.21
N ILE A 18 27.34 -28.66 -41.96
CA ILE A 18 28.08 -28.26 -40.77
C ILE A 18 29.39 -29.06 -40.64
N LEU A 19 29.36 -30.38 -40.86
CA LEU A 19 30.55 -31.22 -40.86
C LEU A 19 31.57 -30.75 -41.90
N GLN A 20 31.15 -30.47 -43.13
CA GLN A 20 32.06 -29.98 -44.19
C GLN A 20 32.68 -28.61 -43.83
N LEU A 21 31.92 -27.73 -43.17
CA LEU A 21 32.42 -26.44 -42.67
C LEU A 21 33.46 -26.65 -41.57
N ALA A 22 33.23 -27.58 -40.66
CA ALA A 22 34.14 -27.92 -39.58
C ALA A 22 35.45 -28.51 -40.13
N GLU A 23 35.38 -29.42 -41.11
CA GLU A 23 36.55 -29.95 -41.79
C GLU A 23 37.38 -28.86 -42.47
N ARG A 24 36.72 -27.92 -43.19
CA ARG A 24 37.39 -26.79 -43.83
C ARG A 24 38.04 -25.83 -42.84
N ALA A 25 37.47 -25.72 -41.65
CA ALA A 25 38.00 -24.94 -40.52
C ALA A 25 39.14 -25.66 -39.78
N GLY A 26 39.52 -26.87 -40.19
CA GLY A 26 40.59 -27.66 -39.56
C GLY A 26 40.19 -28.30 -38.24
N MET A 27 38.90 -28.43 -37.95
CA MET A 27 38.42 -29.09 -36.75
C MET A 27 38.55 -30.63 -36.88
N ASP A 28 38.96 -31.30 -35.81
CA ASP A 28 38.98 -32.77 -35.75
C ASP A 28 37.56 -33.32 -35.58
N ILE A 29 37.01 -33.89 -36.66
CA ILE A 29 35.65 -34.46 -36.72
C ILE A 29 35.61 -35.98 -36.51
N ARG A 30 36.60 -36.55 -35.80
CA ARG A 30 36.63 -37.99 -35.58
C ARG A 30 35.38 -38.46 -34.88
N SER A 31 34.74 -39.48 -35.44
CA SER A 31 33.57 -40.12 -34.83
C SER A 31 34.00 -40.99 -33.64
N GLY A 32 33.73 -40.53 -32.44
CA GLY A 32 33.86 -41.28 -31.20
C GLY A 32 32.72 -40.88 -30.25
N ALA A 33 32.22 -41.81 -29.47
CA ALA A 33 31.30 -41.49 -28.37
C ALA A 33 32.07 -40.63 -27.38
N LEU A 34 31.74 -39.33 -27.31
CA LEU A 34 32.29 -38.45 -26.30
C LEU A 34 31.58 -38.74 -24.97
N PRO A 35 32.31 -38.92 -23.87
CA PRO A 35 31.67 -38.87 -22.55
C PRO A 35 30.97 -37.53 -22.43
N ASP A 36 29.76 -37.54 -21.85
CA ASP A 36 28.93 -36.32 -21.60
C ASP A 36 28.47 -35.58 -22.86
N ALA A 37 28.36 -36.27 -24.03
CA ALA A 37 27.93 -35.66 -25.30
C ALA A 37 26.58 -34.93 -25.16
N GLU A 38 25.64 -35.48 -24.42
CA GLU A 38 24.33 -34.84 -24.17
C GLU A 38 24.49 -33.52 -23.43
N GLU A 39 25.26 -33.45 -22.35
CA GLU A 39 25.51 -32.23 -21.62
C GLU A 39 26.19 -31.17 -22.51
N ARG A 40 27.19 -31.57 -23.29
CA ARG A 40 27.89 -30.64 -24.19
C ARG A 40 26.96 -30.05 -25.25
N ILE A 41 26.03 -30.85 -25.80
CA ILE A 41 25.02 -30.37 -26.74
C ILE A 41 24.07 -29.38 -26.01
N CYS A 42 23.59 -29.70 -24.80
CA CYS A 42 22.76 -28.80 -24.04
C CYS A 42 23.44 -27.46 -23.74
N ARG A 43 24.74 -27.48 -23.40
CA ARG A 43 25.56 -26.25 -23.19
C ARG A 43 25.73 -25.45 -24.47
N CYS A 44 25.94 -26.08 -25.61
CA CYS A 44 26.00 -25.39 -26.91
C CYS A 44 24.67 -24.72 -27.25
N LEU A 45 23.55 -25.39 -27.00
CA LEU A 45 22.21 -24.83 -27.20
C LEU A 45 21.93 -23.68 -26.22
N LEU A 46 22.38 -23.78 -24.97
CA LEU A 46 22.32 -22.70 -24.01
C LEU A 46 23.04 -21.44 -24.52
N VAL A 47 24.26 -21.60 -25.04
CA VAL A 47 25.04 -20.46 -25.57
C VAL A 47 24.36 -19.85 -26.80
N ALA A 48 23.84 -20.70 -27.71
CA ALA A 48 23.17 -20.24 -28.92
C ALA A 48 21.84 -19.54 -28.70
N PHE A 49 21.11 -19.91 -27.63
CA PHE A 49 19.76 -19.45 -27.37
C PHE A 49 19.58 -18.89 -25.92
N SER A 50 20.61 -18.29 -25.35
CA SER A 50 20.55 -17.74 -23.97
C SER A 50 19.45 -16.71 -23.81
N ASP A 51 19.08 -15.97 -24.84
CA ASP A 51 17.98 -14.99 -24.86
C ASP A 51 16.58 -15.63 -24.90
N HIS A 52 16.54 -16.96 -25.05
CA HIS A 52 15.31 -17.76 -24.98
C HIS A 52 15.27 -18.65 -23.75
N LEU A 53 16.05 -18.30 -22.72
CA LEU A 53 15.99 -18.99 -21.42
C LEU A 53 14.63 -18.77 -20.80
N ALA A 54 14.04 -19.86 -20.32
CA ALA A 54 12.70 -19.87 -19.73
C ALA A 54 12.68 -20.71 -18.46
N LEU A 55 11.91 -20.24 -17.48
CA LEU A 55 11.64 -20.92 -16.22
C LEU A 55 10.13 -21.19 -16.11
N ARG A 56 9.75 -22.42 -15.78
CA ARG A 56 8.35 -22.75 -15.48
C ARG A 56 7.89 -22.04 -14.22
N ASN A 57 6.66 -21.53 -14.23
CA ASN A 57 6.10 -20.87 -13.05
C ASN A 57 5.93 -21.84 -11.87
N ASP A 58 5.55 -23.10 -12.17
CA ASP A 58 5.37 -24.16 -11.19
C ASP A 58 5.59 -25.52 -11.84
N ARG A 59 5.90 -26.55 -11.02
CA ARG A 59 5.96 -27.94 -11.48
C ARG A 59 4.60 -28.37 -12.03
N GLY A 60 4.59 -28.91 -13.24
CA GLY A 60 3.38 -29.38 -13.93
C GLY A 60 2.64 -28.32 -14.74
N THR A 61 2.96 -27.05 -14.63
CA THR A 61 2.46 -26.03 -15.55
C THR A 61 3.34 -25.93 -16.80
N ARG A 62 2.74 -25.52 -17.93
CA ARG A 62 3.47 -25.20 -19.15
C ARG A 62 3.73 -23.70 -19.30
N ARG A 63 3.14 -22.89 -18.42
CA ARG A 63 3.38 -21.45 -18.39
C ARG A 63 4.77 -21.17 -17.85
N CYS A 64 5.51 -20.32 -18.56
CA CYS A 64 6.89 -19.99 -18.29
C CYS A 64 7.10 -18.48 -18.29
N LYS A 65 7.99 -18.02 -17.41
CA LYS A 65 8.64 -16.72 -17.53
C LYS A 65 9.92 -16.89 -18.34
N MET A 66 10.29 -15.87 -19.09
CA MET A 66 11.48 -15.85 -19.91
C MET A 66 12.31 -14.61 -19.59
N VAL A 67 13.57 -14.61 -19.96
CA VAL A 67 14.39 -13.40 -19.99
C VAL A 67 13.74 -12.31 -20.86
N HIS A 68 14.10 -11.05 -20.61
CA HIS A 68 13.54 -9.83 -21.23
C HIS A 68 12.05 -9.62 -20.94
N ASP A 69 11.63 -9.94 -19.69
CA ASP A 69 10.27 -9.77 -19.17
C ASP A 69 9.17 -10.36 -20.08
N ARG A 70 9.52 -11.44 -20.78
CA ARG A 70 8.60 -12.19 -21.65
C ARG A 70 7.96 -13.35 -20.91
N SER A 71 6.82 -13.79 -21.40
CA SER A 71 6.14 -14.99 -20.93
C SER A 71 5.75 -15.85 -22.12
N GLY A 72 5.73 -17.17 -21.90
CA GLY A 72 5.36 -18.12 -22.94
C GLY A 72 4.74 -19.39 -22.37
N GLU A 73 4.29 -20.24 -23.25
CA GLU A 73 3.77 -21.58 -22.90
C GLU A 73 4.56 -22.65 -23.63
N LEU A 74 5.10 -23.60 -22.89
CA LEU A 74 5.80 -24.75 -23.46
C LEU A 74 4.82 -25.62 -24.28
N ARG A 75 5.20 -26.01 -25.48
CA ARG A 75 4.38 -26.88 -26.34
C ARG A 75 4.03 -28.20 -25.64
N ARG A 76 2.84 -28.73 -25.94
CA ARG A 76 2.32 -29.98 -25.36
C ARG A 76 3.17 -31.19 -25.63
N GLU A 77 3.84 -31.19 -26.79
CA GLU A 77 4.67 -32.26 -27.30
C GLU A 77 6.05 -32.29 -26.64
N SER A 78 6.41 -31.28 -25.85
CA SER A 78 7.71 -31.20 -25.18
C SER A 78 7.83 -32.27 -24.11
N LEU A 79 8.93 -33.02 -24.14
CA LEU A 79 9.29 -34.02 -23.13
C LEU A 79 10.24 -33.46 -22.05
N VAL A 80 10.57 -32.17 -22.10
CA VAL A 80 11.45 -31.56 -21.11
C VAL A 80 10.68 -31.40 -19.79
N GLU A 81 11.18 -32.07 -18.72
CA GLU A 81 10.62 -32.01 -17.37
C GLU A 81 11.31 -30.94 -16.49
N SER A 82 12.49 -30.48 -16.92
CA SER A 82 13.25 -29.43 -16.21
C SER A 82 12.43 -28.16 -16.05
N GLU A 83 12.56 -27.52 -14.87
CA GLU A 83 11.95 -26.21 -14.62
C GLU A 83 12.65 -25.13 -15.47
N LEU A 84 13.98 -25.20 -15.60
CA LEU A 84 14.79 -24.27 -16.36
C LEU A 84 15.19 -24.91 -17.70
N PHE A 85 14.96 -24.20 -18.80
CA PHE A 85 15.28 -24.70 -20.16
C PHE A 85 15.50 -23.53 -21.13
N VAL A 86 16.12 -23.81 -22.27
CA VAL A 86 16.14 -22.91 -23.41
C VAL A 86 15.21 -23.43 -24.49
N ALA A 87 14.53 -22.53 -25.21
CA ALA A 87 13.67 -22.85 -26.34
C ALA A 87 14.35 -22.42 -27.65
N ALA A 88 14.72 -23.38 -28.49
CA ALA A 88 15.31 -23.04 -29.81
C ALA A 88 14.27 -22.55 -30.81
N GLU A 89 12.98 -22.74 -30.54
CA GLU A 89 11.86 -22.27 -31.36
C GLU A 89 10.90 -21.44 -30.52
N ILE A 90 10.62 -20.21 -30.97
CA ILE A 90 9.60 -19.34 -30.41
C ILE A 90 8.61 -19.03 -31.53
N GLU A 91 7.31 -19.32 -31.28
CA GLU A 91 6.22 -19.03 -32.21
C GLU A 91 5.23 -18.09 -31.53
N GLU A 92 5.04 -16.91 -32.08
CA GLU A 92 4.01 -15.98 -31.67
C GLU A 92 2.73 -16.28 -32.44
N ARG A 93 1.62 -16.44 -31.70
CA ARG A 93 0.29 -16.65 -32.27
C ARG A 93 -0.64 -15.57 -31.76
N GLU A 94 -1.25 -14.87 -32.68
CA GLU A 94 -2.31 -13.94 -32.36
C GLU A 94 -3.67 -14.69 -32.40
N LEU A 95 -4.33 -14.81 -31.27
CA LEU A 95 -5.66 -15.39 -31.13
C LEU A 95 -6.61 -14.35 -30.50
N ARG A 96 -7.57 -13.85 -31.29
CA ARG A 96 -8.63 -12.93 -30.83
C ARG A 96 -8.12 -11.65 -30.16
N GLY A 97 -6.95 -11.12 -30.59
CA GLY A 97 -6.35 -9.92 -30.04
C GLY A 97 -5.36 -10.17 -28.86
N ASP A 98 -5.24 -11.42 -28.41
CA ASP A 98 -4.21 -11.81 -27.43
C ASP A 98 -3.04 -12.48 -28.14
N VAL A 99 -1.81 -12.02 -27.86
CA VAL A 99 -0.58 -12.63 -28.36
C VAL A 99 -0.13 -13.73 -27.41
N SER A 100 -0.16 -14.98 -27.88
CA SER A 100 0.37 -16.12 -27.14
C SER A 100 1.72 -16.56 -27.73
N VAL A 101 2.73 -16.74 -26.85
CA VAL A 101 4.06 -17.20 -27.23
C VAL A 101 4.17 -18.68 -26.91
N LEU A 102 4.45 -19.50 -27.94
CA LEU A 102 4.70 -20.94 -27.80
C LEU A 102 6.18 -21.24 -27.88
N LEU A 103 6.67 -22.01 -26.91
CA LEU A 103 8.07 -22.42 -26.77
C LEU A 103 8.22 -23.86 -27.26
N GLY A 104 9.01 -24.04 -28.32
CA GLY A 104 9.30 -25.32 -28.93
C GLY A 104 10.76 -25.69 -28.87
N LEU A 105 11.10 -26.94 -29.21
CA LEU A 105 12.47 -27.47 -29.20
C LEU A 105 13.22 -27.12 -27.91
N ALA A 106 12.56 -27.42 -26.78
CA ALA A 106 13.09 -27.09 -25.46
C ALA A 106 14.23 -28.04 -25.07
N THR A 107 15.27 -27.50 -24.45
CA THR A 107 16.44 -28.21 -23.96
C THR A 107 16.68 -27.83 -22.49
N LYS A 108 16.85 -28.83 -21.62
CA LYS A 108 17.12 -28.61 -20.17
C LYS A 108 18.36 -27.74 -19.98
N VAL A 109 18.32 -26.90 -18.95
CA VAL A 109 19.44 -26.09 -18.48
C VAL A 109 19.62 -26.30 -16.98
N GLU A 110 20.88 -26.38 -16.56
CA GLU A 110 21.24 -26.37 -15.13
C GLU A 110 21.78 -25.00 -14.75
N VAL A 111 21.40 -24.50 -13.57
CA VAL A 111 21.85 -23.18 -13.08
C VAL A 111 23.38 -23.08 -13.07
N LYS A 112 24.07 -24.19 -12.72
CA LYS A 112 25.53 -24.27 -12.73
C LYS A 112 26.13 -23.93 -14.09
N TRP A 113 25.48 -24.32 -15.18
CA TRP A 113 25.99 -24.01 -16.55
C TRP A 113 25.85 -22.52 -16.86
N LEU A 114 24.81 -21.87 -16.35
CA LEU A 114 24.67 -20.40 -16.46
C LEU A 114 25.77 -19.69 -15.67
N GLU A 115 26.03 -20.14 -14.43
CA GLU A 115 27.07 -19.58 -13.56
C GLU A 115 28.47 -19.66 -14.18
N GLU A 116 28.77 -20.81 -14.84
CA GLU A 116 30.04 -21.04 -15.50
C GLU A 116 30.18 -20.23 -16.80
N THR A 117 29.07 -20.02 -17.52
CA THR A 117 29.11 -19.41 -18.88
C THR A 117 28.88 -17.88 -18.81
N TYR A 118 28.06 -17.42 -17.89
CA TYR A 118 27.62 -16.04 -17.79
C TYR A 118 27.66 -15.54 -16.33
N PRO A 119 28.83 -15.57 -15.66
CA PRO A 119 28.92 -15.20 -14.25
C PRO A 119 28.47 -13.75 -13.97
N ASP A 120 28.71 -12.85 -14.92
CA ASP A 120 28.39 -11.41 -14.78
C ASP A 120 26.90 -11.09 -14.99
N ASP A 121 26.10 -12.03 -15.50
CA ASP A 121 24.68 -11.88 -15.76
C ASP A 121 23.81 -12.21 -14.52
N PHE A 122 24.44 -12.58 -13.39
CA PHE A 122 23.75 -12.86 -12.13
C PHE A 122 23.69 -11.62 -11.24
N SER A 123 22.54 -11.45 -10.59
CA SER A 123 22.35 -10.44 -9.56
C SER A 123 21.58 -11.02 -8.39
N GLU A 124 21.87 -10.49 -7.19
CA GLU A 124 21.10 -10.76 -5.99
C GLU A 124 20.45 -9.44 -5.57
N GLN A 125 19.12 -9.46 -5.38
CA GLN A 125 18.37 -8.30 -4.95
C GLN A 125 17.51 -8.70 -3.76
N THR A 126 17.52 -7.83 -2.75
CA THR A 126 16.64 -7.98 -1.61
C THR A 126 15.60 -6.89 -1.69
N GLU A 127 14.33 -7.27 -1.72
CA GLU A 127 13.20 -6.34 -1.81
C GLU A 127 12.20 -6.63 -0.70
N MET A 128 11.78 -5.57 -0.03
CA MET A 128 10.69 -5.64 0.92
C MET A 128 9.40 -5.18 0.25
N SER A 129 8.36 -5.97 0.40
CA SER A 129 7.04 -5.68 -0.16
C SER A 129 5.92 -6.11 0.78
N TYR A 130 4.73 -5.52 0.62
CA TYR A 130 3.56 -5.92 1.38
C TYR A 130 2.78 -7.01 0.65
N ASP A 131 2.71 -8.20 1.26
CA ASP A 131 1.85 -9.29 0.81
C ASP A 131 0.41 -9.06 1.28
N SER A 132 -0.47 -8.72 0.35
CA SER A 132 -1.88 -8.44 0.63
C SER A 132 -2.67 -9.70 1.06
N THR A 133 -2.25 -10.89 0.65
CA THR A 133 -2.88 -12.16 1.00
C THR A 133 -2.54 -12.56 2.43
N ALA A 134 -1.24 -12.56 2.75
CA ALA A 134 -0.75 -12.86 4.10
C ALA A 134 -0.93 -11.66 5.07
N ARG A 135 -1.22 -10.48 4.56
CA ARG A 135 -1.36 -9.20 5.27
C ARG A 135 -0.14 -8.88 6.14
N ARG A 136 1.03 -9.08 5.55
CA ARG A 136 2.32 -8.83 6.21
C ARG A 136 3.35 -8.31 5.22
N VAL A 137 4.37 -7.66 5.74
CA VAL A 137 5.57 -7.34 4.98
C VAL A 137 6.42 -8.61 4.86
N VAL A 138 6.95 -8.84 3.67
CA VAL A 138 7.88 -9.93 3.36
C VAL A 138 9.16 -9.32 2.80
N CYS A 139 10.29 -9.90 3.18
CA CYS A 139 11.61 -9.54 2.68
C CYS A 139 12.09 -10.68 1.79
N LEU A 140 12.01 -10.48 0.48
CA LEU A 140 12.39 -11.49 -0.51
C LEU A 140 13.78 -11.20 -1.03
N SER A 141 14.69 -12.16 -0.85
CA SER A 141 15.96 -12.19 -1.57
C SER A 141 15.74 -12.97 -2.85
N GLU A 142 15.95 -12.31 -3.96
CA GLU A 142 15.82 -12.89 -5.29
C GLU A 142 17.19 -13.02 -5.93
N ARG A 143 17.48 -14.24 -6.40
CA ARG A 143 18.63 -14.49 -7.27
C ARG A 143 18.15 -14.51 -8.71
N ARG A 144 18.66 -13.60 -9.51
CA ARG A 144 18.25 -13.41 -10.91
C ARG A 144 19.39 -13.74 -11.87
N PHE A 145 19.00 -14.27 -13.00
CA PHE A 145 19.84 -14.29 -14.19
C PHE A 145 19.28 -13.27 -15.17
N ARG A 146 20.02 -12.19 -15.42
CA ARG A 146 19.52 -10.97 -16.07
C ARG A 146 18.29 -10.45 -15.31
N ASP A 147 17.11 -10.49 -15.93
CA ASP A 147 15.82 -10.11 -15.34
C ASP A 147 14.98 -11.31 -14.85
N LEU A 148 15.37 -12.56 -15.19
CA LEU A 148 14.65 -13.77 -14.82
C LEU A 148 14.96 -14.17 -13.37
N VAL A 149 13.95 -14.18 -12.51
CA VAL A 149 14.07 -14.65 -11.11
C VAL A 149 14.20 -16.18 -11.11
N LEU A 150 15.38 -16.68 -10.78
CA LEU A 150 15.66 -18.11 -10.67
C LEU A 150 15.30 -18.68 -9.29
N GLN A 151 15.47 -17.87 -8.26
CA GLN A 151 15.19 -18.26 -6.88
C GLN A 151 14.70 -17.05 -6.10
N SER A 152 13.67 -17.26 -5.27
CA SER A 152 13.18 -16.29 -4.30
C SER A 152 13.10 -16.95 -2.93
N LYS A 153 13.67 -16.31 -1.92
CA LYS A 153 13.67 -16.76 -0.52
C LYS A 153 13.24 -15.65 0.40
N ASP A 154 12.38 -15.95 1.36
CA ASP A 154 12.10 -15.05 2.47
C ASP A 154 13.31 -15.07 3.42
N GLN A 155 14.00 -13.93 3.55
CA GLN A 155 15.23 -13.84 4.35
C GLN A 155 14.97 -13.71 5.85
N GLY A 156 13.75 -13.38 6.27
CA GLY A 156 13.43 -13.20 7.68
C GLY A 156 14.05 -11.97 8.35
N GLU A 157 15.15 -11.43 7.83
CA GLU A 157 15.69 -10.14 8.28
C GLU A 157 14.86 -8.99 7.70
N GLN A 158 14.38 -8.12 8.59
CA GLN A 158 13.48 -7.05 8.19
C GLN A 158 13.98 -5.72 8.70
N ASP A 159 14.02 -4.74 7.81
CA ASP A 159 14.14 -3.34 8.16
C ASP A 159 12.79 -2.85 8.69
N PHE A 160 12.72 -2.59 10.00
CA PHE A 160 11.50 -2.14 10.66
C PHE A 160 11.05 -0.74 10.21
N GLU A 161 11.97 0.10 9.74
CA GLU A 161 11.62 1.42 9.20
C GLU A 161 10.93 1.27 7.85
N GLN A 162 11.51 0.47 6.95
CA GLN A 162 10.90 0.18 5.66
C GLN A 162 9.58 -0.60 5.82
N ALA A 163 9.52 -1.55 6.75
CA ALA A 163 8.28 -2.28 7.05
C ALA A 163 7.18 -1.34 7.56
N ALA A 164 7.51 -0.40 8.43
CA ALA A 164 6.58 0.60 8.95
C ALA A 164 6.04 1.49 7.83
N SER A 165 6.90 1.94 6.91
CA SER A 165 6.51 2.76 5.75
C SER A 165 5.55 1.99 4.82
N LEU A 166 5.84 0.72 4.52
CA LEU A 166 4.95 -0.13 3.72
C LEU A 166 3.58 -0.34 4.37
N LEU A 167 3.55 -0.64 5.68
CA LEU A 167 2.30 -0.79 6.43
C LEU A 167 1.52 0.53 6.49
N ALA A 168 2.21 1.65 6.69
CA ALA A 168 1.60 2.98 6.72
C ALA A 168 0.99 3.36 5.36
N ALA A 169 1.65 3.03 4.25
CA ALA A 169 1.12 3.23 2.91
C ALA A 169 -0.20 2.47 2.69
N GLU A 170 -0.30 1.22 3.20
CA GLU A 170 -1.52 0.43 3.15
C GLU A 170 -2.65 1.02 4.00
N VAL A 171 -2.32 1.57 5.19
CA VAL A 171 -3.28 2.29 6.05
C VAL A 171 -3.75 3.58 5.38
N MET A 172 -2.83 4.38 4.83
CA MET A 172 -3.16 5.63 4.14
C MET A 172 -4.02 5.41 2.89
N ALA A 173 -3.82 4.28 2.20
CA ALA A 173 -4.63 3.87 1.05
C ALA A 173 -6.01 3.29 1.45
N GLY A 174 -6.30 3.15 2.76
CA GLY A 174 -7.55 2.58 3.26
C GLY A 174 -7.68 1.06 3.12
N ARG A 175 -6.60 0.36 2.72
CA ARG A 175 -6.59 -1.11 2.62
C ARG A 175 -6.38 -1.81 3.96
N LEU A 176 -5.75 -1.12 4.91
CA LEU A 176 -5.65 -1.54 6.31
C LEU A 176 -6.32 -0.51 7.21
N ASN A 177 -6.92 -0.97 8.32
CA ASN A 177 -7.61 -0.11 9.27
C ASN A 177 -7.02 -0.24 10.67
N LEU A 178 -6.61 0.87 11.26
CA LEU A 178 -6.23 0.95 12.67
C LEU A 178 -7.52 1.09 13.50
N LYS A 179 -7.92 0.05 14.22
CA LYS A 179 -9.19 0.00 14.97
C LYS A 179 -9.30 1.06 16.06
N LYS A 180 -8.16 1.57 16.55
CA LYS A 180 -8.09 2.62 17.55
C LYS A 180 -7.94 4.03 16.96
N TRP A 181 -8.04 4.15 15.64
CA TRP A 181 -8.22 5.43 14.97
C TRP A 181 -9.72 5.73 14.94
N ASP A 182 -10.20 6.37 15.96
CA ASP A 182 -11.60 6.70 16.17
C ASP A 182 -11.82 8.23 16.18
N ALA A 183 -13.07 8.64 16.39
CA ALA A 183 -13.45 10.05 16.43
C ALA A 183 -12.66 10.89 17.47
N SER A 184 -12.11 10.28 18.51
CA SER A 184 -11.29 10.99 19.50
C SER A 184 -9.93 11.40 18.92
N VAL A 185 -9.37 10.57 18.02
CA VAL A 185 -8.15 10.86 17.28
C VAL A 185 -8.38 11.99 16.29
N ASP A 186 -9.44 11.91 15.51
CA ASP A 186 -9.77 12.93 14.51
C ASP A 186 -10.08 14.28 15.19
N ASN A 187 -10.79 14.27 16.32
CA ASN A 187 -11.04 15.47 17.10
C ASN A 187 -9.73 16.05 17.68
N TRP A 188 -8.82 15.22 18.16
CA TRP A 188 -7.50 15.68 18.63
C TRP A 188 -6.71 16.36 17.51
N ILE A 189 -6.63 15.75 16.33
CA ILE A 189 -5.96 16.33 15.15
C ILE A 189 -6.62 17.65 14.75
N ALA A 190 -7.95 17.73 14.74
CA ALA A 190 -8.67 18.96 14.43
C ALA A 190 -8.35 20.09 15.42
N ARG A 191 -8.22 19.78 16.72
CA ARG A 191 -7.82 20.75 17.76
C ARG A 191 -6.39 21.23 17.56
N VAL A 192 -5.45 20.33 17.25
CA VAL A 192 -4.06 20.67 16.92
C VAL A 192 -4.03 21.65 15.74
N ASN A 193 -4.72 21.32 14.66
CA ASN A 193 -4.77 22.14 13.45
C ASN A 193 -5.46 23.49 13.70
N PHE A 194 -6.48 23.52 14.54
CA PHE A 194 -7.15 24.75 14.93
C PHE A 194 -6.19 25.71 15.66
N VAL A 195 -5.45 25.20 16.66
CA VAL A 195 -4.45 26.01 17.39
C VAL A 195 -3.33 26.46 16.47
N ALA A 196 -2.80 25.58 15.63
CA ALA A 196 -1.75 25.92 14.66
C ALA A 196 -2.16 27.07 13.72
N ASN A 197 -3.43 27.13 13.34
CA ASN A 197 -3.94 28.13 12.42
C ASN A 197 -4.28 29.48 13.11
N HIS A 198 -4.73 29.45 14.37
CA HIS A 198 -5.24 30.63 15.06
C HIS A 198 -4.28 31.19 16.12
N CYS A 199 -3.31 30.42 16.56
CA CYS A 199 -2.37 30.77 17.63
C CYS A 199 -0.91 30.50 17.21
N PRO A 200 -0.37 31.25 16.24
CA PRO A 200 0.98 31.00 15.70
C PRO A 200 2.08 31.15 16.76
N GLU A 201 1.83 31.90 17.83
CA GLU A 201 2.74 32.05 18.98
C GLU A 201 3.03 30.73 19.72
N THR A 202 2.21 29.71 19.51
CA THR A 202 2.41 28.38 20.14
C THR A 202 3.42 27.51 19.40
N GLU A 203 3.86 27.93 18.21
CA GLU A 203 4.77 27.18 17.33
C GLU A 203 4.30 25.73 17.03
N ILE A 204 3.00 25.47 17.18
CA ILE A 204 2.40 24.18 16.86
C ILE A 204 2.26 24.07 15.35
N LEU A 205 2.79 22.98 14.77
CA LEU A 205 2.65 22.70 13.35
C LEU A 205 1.37 21.92 13.06
N PRO A 206 0.68 22.23 11.95
CA PRO A 206 -0.54 21.52 11.58
C PRO A 206 -0.23 20.08 11.15
N ILE A 207 -1.10 19.15 11.52
CA ILE A 207 -1.05 17.75 11.11
C ILE A 207 -1.76 17.61 9.76
N GLY A 208 -1.04 17.86 8.68
CA GLY A 208 -1.47 17.63 7.31
C GLY A 208 -1.27 16.17 6.85
N LYS A 209 -1.38 15.93 5.55
CA LYS A 209 -1.26 14.59 4.97
C LYS A 209 0.11 13.94 5.24
N GLU A 210 1.19 14.69 5.06
CA GLU A 210 2.56 14.20 5.26
C GLU A 210 2.84 13.87 6.73
N ALA A 211 2.47 14.79 7.65
CA ALA A 211 2.59 14.57 9.08
C ALA A 211 1.74 13.36 9.54
N ARG A 212 0.54 13.17 8.97
CA ARG A 212 -0.32 12.01 9.23
C ARG A 212 0.35 10.71 8.78
N GLN A 213 1.03 10.70 7.65
CA GLN A 213 1.81 9.53 7.19
C GLN A 213 2.91 9.19 8.18
N LEU A 214 3.72 10.16 8.61
CA LEU A 214 4.79 9.95 9.58
C LEU A 214 4.26 9.43 10.93
N LEU A 215 3.11 9.95 11.39
CA LEU A 215 2.45 9.45 12.59
C LEU A 215 2.03 7.98 12.46
N ILE A 216 1.51 7.59 11.30
CA ILE A 216 1.10 6.21 11.04
C ILE A 216 2.34 5.31 10.93
N GLU A 217 3.43 5.76 10.31
CA GLU A 217 4.71 5.04 10.27
C GLU A 217 5.23 4.79 11.68
N GLN A 218 5.19 5.79 12.56
CA GLN A 218 5.58 5.62 13.96
C GLN A 218 4.65 4.63 14.71
N ILE A 219 3.34 4.65 14.42
CA ILE A 219 2.42 3.65 14.98
C ILE A 219 2.77 2.25 14.46
N CYS A 220 3.19 2.12 13.22
CA CYS A 220 3.56 0.84 12.61
C CYS A 220 4.97 0.36 12.97
N TYR A 221 5.85 1.23 13.47
CA TYR A 221 7.25 0.90 13.76
C TYR A 221 7.40 -0.35 14.64
N GLY A 222 8.35 -1.23 14.27
CA GLY A 222 8.60 -2.49 14.96
C GLY A 222 7.54 -3.57 14.72
N ALA A 223 6.67 -3.38 13.72
CA ALA A 223 5.72 -4.40 13.27
C ALA A 223 5.98 -4.79 11.82
N ILE A 224 5.61 -6.03 11.50
CA ILE A 224 5.73 -6.58 10.15
C ILE A 224 4.38 -7.06 9.61
N SER A 225 3.33 -7.04 10.42
CA SER A 225 2.02 -7.56 10.04
C SER A 225 0.87 -6.68 10.51
N TYR A 226 -0.24 -6.76 9.79
CA TYR A 226 -1.48 -6.10 10.19
C TYR A 226 -1.97 -6.55 11.57
N LYS A 227 -1.76 -7.81 11.92
CA LYS A 227 -2.15 -8.37 13.23
C LYS A 227 -1.51 -7.60 14.39
N GLU A 228 -0.28 -7.12 14.20
CA GLU A 228 0.49 -6.41 15.22
C GLU A 228 0.10 -4.94 15.34
N ILE A 229 -0.39 -4.29 14.26
CA ILE A 229 -0.71 -2.86 14.27
C ILE A 229 -2.19 -2.54 14.53
N LYS A 230 -3.11 -3.43 14.16
CA LYS A 230 -4.56 -3.15 14.12
C LYS A 230 -5.17 -2.64 15.43
N ASP A 231 -4.63 -3.07 16.58
CA ASP A 231 -5.14 -2.75 17.92
C ASP A 231 -4.19 -1.82 18.70
N ARG A 232 -3.14 -1.25 18.07
CA ARG A 232 -2.20 -0.33 18.72
C ARG A 232 -2.87 0.94 19.20
N PRO A 233 -2.41 1.53 20.33
CA PRO A 233 -2.98 2.75 20.90
C PRO A 233 -2.60 3.99 20.08
N VAL A 234 -3.46 4.42 19.18
CA VAL A 234 -3.21 5.53 18.25
C VAL A 234 -3.14 6.88 18.98
N LEU A 235 -4.17 7.24 19.75
CA LEU A 235 -4.25 8.57 20.39
C LEU A 235 -3.06 8.86 21.31
N LYS A 236 -2.59 7.84 22.06
CA LYS A 236 -1.43 7.98 22.93
C LYS A 236 -0.17 8.29 22.13
N THR A 237 0.05 7.60 21.02
CA THR A 237 1.21 7.79 20.14
C THR A 237 1.20 9.21 19.56
N ILE A 238 0.03 9.68 19.08
CA ILE A 238 -0.10 11.03 18.51
C ILE A 238 0.13 12.10 19.58
N LYS A 239 -0.40 11.94 20.79
CA LYS A 239 -0.16 12.89 21.89
C LYS A 239 1.30 12.96 22.29
N ASN A 240 2.02 11.86 22.28
CA ASN A 240 3.46 11.82 22.60
C ASN A 240 4.34 12.52 21.54
N TRP A 241 3.81 12.82 20.36
CA TRP A 241 4.51 13.53 19.30
C TRP A 241 4.58 15.04 19.53
N ILE A 242 3.76 15.53 20.44
CA ILE A 242 3.62 16.94 20.80
C ILE A 242 4.21 17.14 22.21
N SER A 243 4.91 18.24 22.45
CA SER A 243 5.49 18.51 23.75
C SER A 243 4.41 18.70 24.83
N PRO A 244 4.68 18.43 26.11
CA PRO A 244 3.71 18.66 27.18
C PRO A 244 3.19 20.10 27.25
N GLU A 245 4.06 21.07 26.93
CA GLU A 245 3.68 22.49 26.89
C GLU A 245 2.70 22.76 25.73
N GLN A 246 2.96 22.22 24.56
CA GLN A 246 2.05 22.34 23.42
C GLN A 246 0.71 21.62 23.65
N VAL A 247 0.72 20.47 24.35
CA VAL A 247 -0.53 19.81 24.79
C VAL A 247 -1.33 20.73 25.70
N TYR A 248 -0.68 21.44 26.62
CA TYR A 248 -1.34 22.43 27.48
C TYR A 248 -1.97 23.57 26.67
N TYR A 249 -1.27 24.08 25.64
CA TYR A 249 -1.86 25.10 24.75
C TYR A 249 -3.08 24.56 23.98
N ILE A 250 -2.99 23.32 23.46
CA ILE A 250 -4.12 22.72 22.76
C ILE A 250 -5.33 22.55 23.68
N ASP A 251 -5.13 22.09 24.92
CA ASP A 251 -6.21 21.90 25.89
C ASP A 251 -6.80 23.24 26.36
N THR A 252 -6.03 24.32 26.42
CA THR A 252 -6.45 25.65 26.81
C THR A 252 -7.10 26.44 25.68
N TYR A 253 -6.48 26.45 24.47
CA TYR A 253 -6.93 27.30 23.36
C TYR A 253 -7.95 26.64 22.46
N ALA A 254 -7.96 25.31 22.42
CA ALA A 254 -8.96 24.53 21.72
C ALA A 254 -9.55 23.44 22.64
N PRO A 255 -10.25 23.80 23.73
CA PRO A 255 -10.81 22.81 24.65
C PRO A 255 -11.79 21.87 23.92
N ALA A 256 -11.83 20.61 24.34
CA ALA A 256 -12.78 19.63 23.77
C ALA A 256 -14.24 19.90 24.23
N GLU A 257 -14.38 20.56 25.36
CA GLU A 257 -15.65 20.81 26.00
C GLU A 257 -15.60 22.16 26.73
N MET A 258 -16.78 22.80 26.93
CA MET A 258 -16.92 24.05 27.66
C MET A 258 -18.09 23.93 28.66
N GLU A 259 -17.89 24.37 29.90
CA GLU A 259 -18.92 24.43 30.89
C GLU A 259 -19.92 25.57 30.58
N LEU A 260 -21.21 25.27 30.67
CA LEU A 260 -22.27 26.23 30.52
C LEU A 260 -22.95 26.44 31.90
N PRO A 261 -23.33 27.69 32.29
CA PRO A 261 -23.78 28.03 33.64
C PRO A 261 -24.97 27.19 34.17
N ARG A 262 -25.85 26.74 33.29
CA ARG A 262 -27.06 25.99 33.63
C ARG A 262 -26.99 24.48 33.46
N TRP A 263 -25.86 23.97 32.93
CA TRP A 263 -25.77 22.57 32.60
C TRP A 263 -24.62 21.91 33.35
N HIS A 264 -24.92 20.85 34.09
CA HIS A 264 -23.93 20.14 34.91
C HIS A 264 -22.96 19.27 34.07
N ARG A 265 -23.20 19.16 32.79
CA ARG A 265 -22.28 18.46 31.85
C ARG A 265 -21.74 19.46 30.84
N PRO A 266 -20.43 19.46 30.61
CA PRO A 266 -19.86 20.40 29.66
C PRO A 266 -20.40 20.16 28.24
N ALA A 267 -20.59 21.23 27.49
CA ALA A 267 -20.98 21.19 26.10
C ALA A 267 -19.75 20.85 25.22
N LYS A 268 -19.92 19.94 24.29
CA LYS A 268 -18.82 19.51 23.39
C LYS A 268 -18.55 20.58 22.33
N ILE A 269 -17.27 20.77 22.05
CA ILE A 269 -16.81 21.63 20.98
C ILE A 269 -16.24 20.74 19.86
N ARG A 270 -16.70 20.93 18.63
CA ARG A 270 -16.23 20.31 17.43
C ARG A 270 -15.44 21.34 16.62
N TYR A 271 -14.25 20.93 16.16
CA TYR A 271 -13.40 21.76 15.33
C TYR A 271 -13.44 21.22 13.90
N GLU A 272 -13.73 22.09 12.95
CA GLU A 272 -13.85 21.74 11.53
C GLU A 272 -12.55 22.02 10.77
N ALA A 273 -12.38 21.34 9.65
CA ALA A 273 -11.18 21.51 8.82
C ALA A 273 -11.04 22.91 8.20
N ASP A 274 -12.14 23.65 8.10
CA ASP A 274 -12.17 25.03 7.60
C ASP A 274 -11.82 26.08 8.68
N GLY A 275 -11.44 25.64 9.89
CA GLY A 275 -11.04 26.50 11.00
C GLY A 275 -12.19 26.99 11.86
N ARG A 276 -13.43 26.54 11.65
CA ARG A 276 -14.56 26.86 12.54
C ARG A 276 -14.56 25.98 13.79
N ALA A 277 -14.99 26.56 14.89
CA ALA A 277 -15.24 25.85 16.14
C ALA A 277 -16.73 25.95 16.52
N ILE A 278 -17.38 24.80 16.72
CA ILE A 278 -18.83 24.71 16.93
C ILE A 278 -19.13 24.12 18.30
N ILE A 279 -19.81 24.88 19.16
CA ILE A 279 -20.31 24.38 20.41
C ILE A 279 -21.75 23.89 20.25
N THR A 280 -22.00 22.66 20.68
CA THR A 280 -23.30 22.01 20.47
C THR A 280 -23.93 21.64 21.80
N SER A 281 -25.16 22.15 22.08
CA SER A 281 -25.96 21.76 23.24
C SER A 281 -27.44 22.04 23.01
N LYS A 282 -28.30 21.58 23.95
CA LYS A 282 -29.73 21.92 23.92
C LYS A 282 -29.91 23.42 24.07
N LEU A 283 -30.89 23.98 23.37
CA LEU A 283 -31.22 25.42 23.40
C LEU A 283 -31.34 25.95 24.83
N GLN A 284 -32.01 25.20 25.73
CA GLN A 284 -32.21 25.62 27.11
C GLN A 284 -30.91 25.76 27.92
N ASN A 285 -29.86 25.09 27.51
CA ASN A 285 -28.55 25.15 28.20
C ASN A 285 -27.81 26.46 27.92
N PHE A 286 -28.20 27.18 26.88
CA PHE A 286 -27.66 28.49 26.51
C PHE A 286 -28.43 29.68 27.07
N TYR A 287 -29.52 29.44 27.82
CA TYR A 287 -30.18 30.55 28.52
C TYR A 287 -29.22 31.22 29.50
N ASP A 288 -29.22 32.55 29.52
CA ASP A 288 -28.37 33.40 30.37
C ASP A 288 -26.85 33.27 30.05
N VAL A 289 -26.50 32.71 28.89
CA VAL A 289 -25.11 32.66 28.43
C VAL A 289 -24.87 33.83 27.47
N PRO A 290 -24.04 34.82 27.85
CA PRO A 290 -23.69 35.90 26.92
C PRO A 290 -22.88 35.35 25.74
N GLY A 291 -23.18 35.78 24.50
CA GLY A 291 -22.40 35.38 23.31
C GLY A 291 -20.91 35.72 23.43
N ALA A 292 -20.60 36.81 24.14
CA ALA A 292 -19.22 37.26 24.32
C ALA A 292 -18.29 36.29 25.08
N VAL A 293 -18.81 35.33 25.86
CA VAL A 293 -18.01 34.34 26.59
C VAL A 293 -17.76 33.07 25.79
N LEU A 294 -18.49 32.89 24.70
CA LEU A 294 -18.36 31.71 23.83
C LEU A 294 -17.22 31.90 22.83
N LYS A 295 -15.99 31.86 23.34
CA LYS A 295 -14.77 32.07 22.53
C LYS A 295 -13.70 31.05 22.87
N VAL A 296 -12.86 30.74 21.89
CA VAL A 296 -11.68 29.87 21.96
C VAL A 296 -10.46 30.59 21.39
N ALA A 297 -9.32 29.93 21.26
CA ALA A 297 -8.07 30.54 20.77
C ALA A 297 -7.73 31.81 21.58
N ASN A 298 -7.66 31.68 22.91
CA ASN A 298 -7.39 32.83 23.81
C ASN A 298 -8.33 34.03 23.59
N GLY A 299 -9.60 33.76 23.29
CA GLY A 299 -10.62 34.79 23.06
C GLY A 299 -10.66 35.39 21.66
N GLN A 300 -9.83 34.91 20.75
CA GLN A 300 -9.71 35.45 19.37
C GLN A 300 -10.82 34.95 18.45
N VAL A 301 -11.31 33.70 18.66
CA VAL A 301 -12.27 33.06 17.77
C VAL A 301 -13.58 32.85 18.48
N ALA A 302 -14.67 33.39 17.95
CA ALA A 302 -16.03 33.14 18.43
C ALA A 302 -16.48 31.74 18.04
N LEU A 303 -17.18 31.06 18.96
CA LEU A 303 -17.79 29.76 18.68
C LEU A 303 -19.09 29.94 17.89
N LEU A 304 -19.26 29.13 16.87
CA LEU A 304 -20.59 28.90 16.29
C LEU A 304 -21.43 28.09 17.28
N VAL A 305 -22.65 28.52 17.53
CA VAL A 305 -23.56 27.87 18.49
C VAL A 305 -24.57 27.04 17.72
N GLU A 306 -24.45 25.72 17.81
CA GLU A 306 -25.43 24.78 17.29
C GLU A 306 -26.47 24.44 18.38
N LEU A 307 -27.65 25.01 18.24
CA LEU A 307 -28.76 24.84 19.18
C LEU A 307 -29.53 23.56 18.83
N LEU A 308 -29.69 22.68 19.82
CA LEU A 308 -30.45 21.45 19.66
C LEU A 308 -31.84 21.55 20.34
N ALA A 309 -32.82 20.93 19.70
CA ALA A 309 -34.09 20.62 20.31
C ALA A 309 -33.94 19.63 21.49
N PRO A 310 -34.96 19.45 22.34
CA PRO A 310 -34.93 18.47 23.43
C PRO A 310 -34.62 17.03 22.97
N ASN A 311 -34.98 16.66 21.74
CA ASN A 311 -34.67 15.36 21.12
C ASN A 311 -33.27 15.29 20.47
N GLN A 312 -32.43 16.29 20.73
CA GLN A 312 -31.05 16.40 20.22
C GLN A 312 -30.92 16.64 18.68
N ARG A 313 -32.00 17.02 18.00
CA ARG A 313 -31.90 17.44 16.59
C ARG A 313 -31.48 18.90 16.51
N PRO A 314 -30.55 19.26 15.60
CA PRO A 314 -30.21 20.64 15.33
C PRO A 314 -31.45 21.43 14.87
N VAL A 315 -31.63 22.62 15.43
CA VAL A 315 -32.74 23.52 15.09
C VAL A 315 -32.26 24.88 14.61
N HIS A 316 -31.08 25.32 15.07
CA HIS A 316 -30.50 26.58 14.63
C HIS A 316 -28.97 26.54 14.77
N LEU A 317 -28.28 27.23 13.88
CA LEU A 317 -26.83 27.48 13.92
C LEU A 317 -26.64 28.99 13.83
N THR A 318 -25.93 29.59 14.79
CA THR A 318 -25.66 31.01 14.80
C THR A 318 -24.24 31.32 15.26
N ASP A 319 -23.67 32.38 14.71
CA ASP A 319 -22.43 33.02 15.16
C ASP A 319 -22.67 34.16 16.17
N ASP A 320 -23.93 34.61 16.30
CA ASP A 320 -24.36 35.62 17.23
C ASP A 320 -25.56 35.09 18.06
N LEU A 321 -25.23 34.60 19.27
CA LEU A 321 -26.24 34.06 20.19
C LEU A 321 -27.17 35.13 20.71
N ASP A 322 -26.68 36.34 20.94
CA ASP A 322 -27.48 37.45 21.48
C ASP A 322 -28.51 37.90 20.43
N ALA A 323 -28.09 38.07 19.18
CA ALA A 323 -29.02 38.37 18.06
C ALA A 323 -30.05 37.25 17.82
N PHE A 324 -29.67 36.00 18.06
CA PHE A 324 -30.61 34.87 17.96
C PHE A 324 -31.74 35.02 19.01
N TRP A 325 -31.43 35.38 20.25
CA TRP A 325 -32.44 35.57 21.31
C TRP A 325 -33.40 36.70 20.99
N ASP A 326 -32.91 37.81 20.43
CA ASP A 326 -33.72 38.98 20.07
C ASP A 326 -34.61 38.77 18.85
N GLY A 327 -34.26 37.81 17.98
CA GLY A 327 -34.95 37.62 16.67
C GLY A 327 -35.48 36.21 16.44
N ALA A 328 -34.61 35.31 15.95
CA ALA A 328 -35.00 33.99 15.48
C ALA A 328 -35.59 33.07 16.56
N TYR A 329 -35.30 33.32 17.84
CA TYR A 329 -35.81 32.52 18.95
C TYR A 329 -37.33 32.50 19.03
N ALA A 330 -38.01 33.62 18.77
CA ALA A 330 -39.47 33.66 18.82
C ALA A 330 -40.12 32.65 17.85
N HIS A 331 -39.54 32.47 16.69
CA HIS A 331 -40.03 31.50 15.70
C HIS A 331 -39.73 30.05 16.15
N VAL A 332 -38.50 29.77 16.58
CA VAL A 332 -38.07 28.44 17.07
C VAL A 332 -38.88 28.03 18.31
N ARG A 333 -39.14 28.97 19.24
CA ARG A 333 -40.00 28.75 20.39
C ARG A 333 -41.41 28.34 19.99
N LYS A 334 -42.04 29.07 19.07
CA LYS A 334 -43.41 28.76 18.61
C LYS A 334 -43.53 27.34 18.05
N GLU A 335 -42.52 26.89 17.32
CA GLU A 335 -42.49 25.57 16.77
C GLU A 335 -42.25 24.47 17.82
N LEU A 336 -41.26 24.69 18.69
CA LEU A 336 -40.83 23.67 19.64
C LEU A 336 -41.64 23.59 20.90
N ALA A 337 -42.17 24.70 21.43
CA ALA A 337 -42.97 24.72 22.66
C ALA A 337 -44.23 23.86 22.53
N GLY A 338 -44.90 23.90 21.37
CA GLY A 338 -46.04 23.03 21.08
C GLY A 338 -45.67 21.54 21.06
N ARG A 339 -44.48 21.22 20.60
CA ARG A 339 -43.99 19.82 20.49
C ARG A 339 -43.38 19.29 21.79
N TYR A 340 -42.81 20.17 22.60
CA TYR A 340 -42.12 19.85 23.85
C TYR A 340 -42.58 20.70 25.03
N PRO A 341 -43.88 20.64 25.44
CA PRO A 341 -44.45 21.54 26.43
C PRO A 341 -43.90 21.37 27.87
N LYS A 342 -43.20 20.25 28.14
CA LYS A 342 -42.58 19.96 29.44
C LYS A 342 -41.22 20.64 29.64
N HIS A 343 -40.68 21.25 28.61
CA HIS A 343 -39.40 21.96 28.67
C HIS A 343 -39.61 23.46 28.93
N GLU A 344 -38.59 24.10 29.50
CA GLU A 344 -38.62 25.56 29.74
C GLU A 344 -38.54 26.30 28.38
N TRP A 345 -39.48 27.25 28.17
CA TRP A 345 -39.51 28.15 27.03
C TRP A 345 -39.72 29.57 27.55
N ARG A 346 -38.73 30.45 27.30
CA ARG A 346 -38.74 31.85 27.80
C ARG A 346 -39.34 32.83 26.81
#